data_a64c3a56e58b830e3063272da5201265
#
_entry.id   a64c3a56e58b830e3063272da5201265
#
_cell.length_a   1.000
_cell.length_b   1.000
_cell.length_c   1.000
_cell.angle_alpha   90.00
_cell.angle_beta   90.00
_cell.angle_gamma   90.00
#
_symmetry.space_group_name_H-M   'P 1'
#
loop_
_entity.id
_entity.type
_entity.pdbx_description
1 polymer ?
#
loop_
_entity_poly.entity_id
_entity_poly.type
_entity_poly.pdbx_seq_one_letter_code
_entity_poly.pdbx_strand_id
1 'polypeptide(L)'
;MMDTKNGTGFFEKTCAVLRLSKNFQNIPASGKMVSDVGVCFMEQWRKDSRKEAVVTDLEALVPQDHLLRKVEKVMDYEWLYEKLDPYYCHDNGRPGIDPVVLIKMALIQHLFGIASLRQTYRDITVNLAYRWFLGYGLLEEIPHFSTVSYAFCHRFPEDLTMEIFEHILNKALNNRMVDPRTVFIDGTHIKASANKKKYQKEQVAKAAKVYAEQLREEVNAEREKLGKKPINDDDDHDDEGTSGGGMVEKTVSTTDPDAGMFIKGEHERQFAYEAHTACDRRGFILGVEVTAGNIHDSVAWDALYDEITAKFEHAKYVAMDAAYKTPWIAKKILEDGRIPIMPYTRYKGDKERYKPWEYEYDPVTDSFICPQGGVLRHTTTDKEGKRTYRTTPSKCKSCPCKFKCGANEKGQKAMTTHIWQEYLDIVEAIRKTEKGKKIYAQRKETIERVFADAKEKHAMRYTHHRGLAAVTRWVRLKYAAMNLKKLAKWSWENSILRIIFAIVPQNTTRTPVFAS
;
A
#
# COMPACT_ATOMS: atom_id res chain seq x y z
N MET A 1 16.37 -23.06 46.13
CA MET A 1 16.98 -21.90 46.78
C MET A 1 16.55 -20.67 46.02
N MET A 2 15.60 -20.00 46.62
CA MET A 2 15.59 -18.57 46.98
C MET A 2 15.59 -17.62 45.75
N ASP A 3 14.73 -16.68 45.54
CA ASP A 3 13.91 -15.91 46.46
C ASP A 3 12.77 -15.21 45.73
N THR A 4 11.61 -15.27 46.29
CA THR A 4 10.44 -14.41 46.03
C THR A 4 10.68 -13.07 46.66
N LYS A 5 10.41 -11.95 45.95
CA LYS A 5 9.94 -10.70 46.58
C LYS A 5 9.38 -9.68 45.59
N ASN A 6 8.12 -9.36 45.87
CA ASN A 6 7.51 -8.03 45.90
C ASN A 6 7.07 -7.34 44.60
N GLY A 7 5.79 -7.46 44.36
CA GLY A 7 4.98 -6.58 43.52
C GLY A 7 3.66 -6.19 44.19
N THR A 8 3.70 -5.58 45.36
CA THR A 8 2.55 -4.91 45.98
C THR A 8 2.80 -3.41 45.96
N GLY A 9 2.23 -2.69 45.00
CA GLY A 9 2.44 -1.26 44.86
C GLY A 9 1.53 -0.53 43.88
N PHE A 10 0.25 -0.95 43.78
CA PHE A 10 -0.69 -0.23 42.89
C PHE A 10 -2.12 -0.08 43.43
N PHE A 11 -2.33 -0.20 44.74
CA PHE A 11 -3.67 -0.07 45.33
C PHE A 11 -3.80 0.99 46.44
N GLU A 12 -2.86 1.92 46.55
CA GLU A 12 -2.88 2.92 47.66
C GLU A 12 -2.91 4.39 47.17
N LYS A 13 -3.55 4.73 46.08
CA LYS A 13 -3.70 6.15 45.68
C LYS A 13 -5.10 6.58 45.24
N THR A 14 -6.15 5.97 45.74
CA THR A 14 -7.52 6.43 45.44
C THR A 14 -8.42 6.53 46.70
N CYS A 15 -7.86 6.87 47.84
CA CYS A 15 -8.64 7.06 49.08
C CYS A 15 -8.25 8.33 49.82
N ALA A 16 -8.11 9.46 49.10
CA ALA A 16 -7.77 10.74 49.72
C ALA A 16 -8.55 11.92 49.12
N VAL A 17 -9.87 11.78 48.98
CA VAL A 17 -10.77 12.96 48.85
C VAL A 17 -12.10 12.59 49.48
N LEU A 18 -12.22 12.72 50.78
CA LEU A 18 -13.49 12.93 51.51
C LEU A 18 -13.14 13.26 52.98
N ARG A 19 -12.51 14.44 53.16
CA ARG A 19 -12.62 15.17 54.42
C ARG A 19 -13.40 16.44 54.12
N LEU A 20 -14.71 16.38 54.25
CA LEU A 20 -15.54 17.55 54.43
C LEU A 20 -16.66 17.24 55.41
N SER A 21 -16.58 18.02 56.41
CA SER A 21 -17.55 18.64 57.31
C SER A 21 -18.04 17.76 58.46
N LYS A 22 -17.49 18.15 59.62
CA LYS A 22 -18.10 18.09 60.95
C LYS A 22 -19.47 18.76 60.89
N ASN A 23 -20.51 17.97 61.12
CA ASN A 23 -21.76 18.38 61.75
C ASN A 23 -22.66 17.14 61.82
N PHE A 24 -22.37 16.26 62.78
CA PHE A 24 -23.35 15.29 63.27
C PHE A 24 -23.31 15.32 64.80
N GLN A 25 -24.04 16.27 65.36
CA GLN A 25 -24.50 16.18 66.75
C GLN A 25 -26.02 15.97 66.70
N ASN A 26 -26.45 14.91 67.42
CA ASN A 26 -27.81 14.50 67.72
C ASN A 26 -28.43 13.42 66.80
N ILE A 27 -28.13 12.16 67.12
CA ILE A 27 -28.99 11.01 66.83
C ILE A 27 -29.13 10.23 68.15
N PRO A 28 -30.36 9.95 68.64
CA PRO A 28 -30.60 9.20 69.87
C PRO A 28 -30.29 7.70 69.68
N ALA A 29 -29.71 7.11 70.69
CA ALA A 29 -29.40 5.72 70.78
C ALA A 29 -30.67 4.88 70.88
N SER A 30 -31.14 4.25 69.78
CA SER A 30 -31.96 3.05 69.83
C SER A 30 -31.60 2.17 68.65
N GLY A 31 -31.03 1.01 68.98
CA GLY A 31 -30.58 0.02 68.02
C GLY A 31 -31.68 -0.53 67.19
N LYS A 32 -31.42 -0.54 65.89
CA LYS A 32 -31.92 -1.27 64.73
C LYS A 32 -32.01 -0.42 63.49
N MET A 33 -30.91 -0.01 62.95
CA MET A 33 -30.86 0.63 61.61
C MET A 33 -29.46 0.58 61.00
N VAL A 34 -28.86 -0.61 60.91
CA VAL A 34 -27.56 -0.75 60.20
C VAL A 34 -27.66 -1.63 58.95
N SER A 35 -28.85 -2.29 58.70
CA SER A 35 -29.02 -3.13 57.52
C SER A 35 -29.63 -2.43 56.30
N ASP A 36 -30.36 -1.31 56.48
CA ASP A 36 -31.09 -0.69 55.37
C ASP A 36 -30.28 0.37 54.61
N VAL A 37 -29.32 1.00 55.24
CA VAL A 37 -28.53 2.09 54.60
C VAL A 37 -27.55 1.51 53.56
N GLY A 38 -27.02 0.31 53.78
CA GLY A 38 -26.09 -0.36 52.83
C GLY A 38 -26.80 -0.87 51.57
N VAL A 39 -28.06 -1.35 51.73
CA VAL A 39 -28.87 -1.83 50.61
C VAL A 39 -29.36 -0.66 49.76
N CYS A 40 -29.75 0.43 50.35
CA CYS A 40 -30.20 1.63 49.63
C CYS A 40 -29.10 2.29 48.77
N PHE A 41 -27.83 2.29 49.23
CA PHE A 41 -26.72 2.81 48.44
C PHE A 41 -26.34 1.88 47.27
N MET A 42 -26.48 0.58 47.42
CA MET A 42 -26.20 -0.40 46.33
C MET A 42 -27.32 -0.43 45.29
N GLU A 43 -28.56 -0.19 45.64
CA GLU A 43 -29.68 -0.06 44.71
C GLU A 43 -29.59 1.17 43.83
N GLN A 44 -29.11 2.29 44.32
CA GLN A 44 -28.89 3.52 43.52
C GLN A 44 -27.86 3.34 42.39
N TRP A 45 -26.95 2.36 42.47
CA TRP A 45 -25.94 2.07 41.43
C TRP A 45 -26.43 1.05 40.40
N ARG A 46 -27.54 0.37 40.64
CA ARG A 46 -28.13 -0.60 39.72
C ARG A 46 -29.21 0.06 38.85
N LYS A 47 -28.80 1.08 38.06
CA LYS A 47 -29.70 1.65 37.05
C LYS A 47 -29.84 0.67 35.89
N ASP A 48 -31.09 0.23 35.64
CA ASP A 48 -31.49 -0.50 34.45
C ASP A 48 -32.57 0.30 33.72
N SER A 49 -32.14 1.11 32.73
CA SER A 49 -33.04 1.92 31.90
C SER A 49 -33.41 1.25 30.58
N ARG A 50 -33.15 -0.06 30.42
CA ARG A 50 -33.43 -0.78 29.16
C ARG A 50 -34.89 -0.78 28.76
N LYS A 51 -35.81 -0.58 29.67
CA LYS A 51 -37.25 -0.54 29.47
C LYS A 51 -37.83 0.88 29.47
N GLU A 52 -36.96 1.89 29.58
CA GLU A 52 -37.41 3.28 29.54
C GLU A 52 -37.84 3.64 28.11
N ALA A 53 -39.05 4.17 27.99
CA ALA A 53 -39.60 4.62 26.72
C ALA A 53 -39.16 6.06 26.46
N VAL A 54 -38.44 6.27 25.38
CA VAL A 54 -37.98 7.58 24.95
C VAL A 54 -38.48 7.87 23.54
N VAL A 55 -39.12 9.03 23.34
CA VAL A 55 -39.52 9.50 22.01
C VAL A 55 -38.35 10.29 21.41
N THR A 56 -37.71 9.71 20.41
CA THR A 56 -36.56 10.34 19.72
C THR A 56 -36.45 9.78 18.31
N ASP A 57 -35.71 10.47 17.45
CA ASP A 57 -35.36 10.01 16.10
C ASP A 57 -33.88 9.62 16.01
N LEU A 58 -33.51 8.91 14.93
CA LEU A 58 -32.13 8.51 14.69
C LEU A 58 -31.21 9.71 14.45
N GLU A 59 -31.74 10.81 13.92
CA GLU A 59 -30.98 12.02 13.66
C GLU A 59 -30.44 12.63 14.97
N ALA A 60 -31.23 12.62 16.02
CA ALA A 60 -30.81 13.13 17.34
C ALA A 60 -29.87 12.16 18.08
N LEU A 61 -30.03 10.84 17.86
CA LEU A 61 -29.24 9.81 18.57
C LEU A 61 -27.81 9.67 18.07
N VAL A 62 -27.53 9.99 16.80
CA VAL A 62 -26.17 9.87 16.24
C VAL A 62 -25.37 11.14 16.52
N PRO A 63 -24.22 11.07 17.21
CA PRO A 63 -23.39 12.24 17.50
C PRO A 63 -23.01 13.02 16.25
N GLN A 64 -22.98 14.35 16.35
CA GLN A 64 -22.66 15.24 15.21
C GLN A 64 -21.23 15.08 14.68
N ASP A 65 -20.30 14.67 15.53
CA ASP A 65 -18.90 14.40 15.18
C ASP A 65 -18.63 12.94 14.73
N HIS A 66 -19.68 12.11 14.61
CA HIS A 66 -19.54 10.72 14.17
C HIS A 66 -18.98 10.63 12.76
N LEU A 67 -18.10 9.63 12.50
CA LEU A 67 -17.42 9.45 11.20
C LEU A 67 -18.41 9.40 10.02
N LEU A 68 -19.52 8.69 10.15
CA LEU A 68 -20.48 8.54 9.07
C LEU A 68 -21.17 9.85 8.69
N ARG A 69 -21.40 10.77 9.64
CA ARG A 69 -21.87 12.11 9.33
C ARG A 69 -20.85 12.91 8.53
N LYS A 70 -19.57 12.78 8.87
CA LYS A 70 -18.48 13.41 8.12
C LYS A 70 -18.38 12.83 6.70
N VAL A 71 -18.59 11.53 6.55
CA VAL A 71 -18.64 10.85 5.24
C VAL A 71 -19.83 11.34 4.43
N GLU A 72 -21.03 11.38 4.99
CA GLU A 72 -22.25 11.83 4.30
C GLU A 72 -22.12 13.26 3.78
N LYS A 73 -21.45 14.16 4.54
CA LYS A 73 -21.22 15.55 4.12
C LYS A 73 -20.27 15.71 2.92
N VAL A 74 -19.36 14.78 2.71
CA VAL A 74 -18.37 14.87 1.62
C VAL A 74 -18.73 14.01 0.41
N MET A 75 -19.59 13.00 0.60
CA MET A 75 -20.06 12.14 -0.49
C MET A 75 -21.29 12.76 -1.15
N ASP A 76 -21.30 12.63 -2.46
CA ASP A 76 -22.43 12.84 -3.30
C ASP A 76 -22.73 11.50 -3.99
N TYR A 77 -23.96 11.06 -3.96
CA TYR A 77 -24.37 9.74 -4.45
C TYR A 77 -25.21 9.83 -5.74
N GLU A 78 -25.56 11.03 -6.23
CA GLU A 78 -26.42 11.20 -7.42
C GLU A 78 -25.84 10.52 -8.65
N TRP A 79 -24.52 10.69 -8.89
CA TRP A 79 -23.86 10.05 -10.00
C TRP A 79 -23.93 8.50 -9.98
N LEU A 80 -24.07 7.89 -8.78
CA LEU A 80 -24.26 6.44 -8.65
C LEU A 80 -25.64 6.02 -9.13
N TYR A 81 -26.67 6.82 -8.88
CA TYR A 81 -28.01 6.56 -9.42
C TYR A 81 -27.99 6.63 -10.94
N GLU A 82 -27.44 7.69 -11.53
CA GLU A 82 -27.30 7.83 -12.98
C GLU A 82 -26.52 6.66 -13.61
N LYS A 83 -25.41 6.25 -12.98
CA LYS A 83 -24.57 5.13 -13.46
C LYS A 83 -25.28 3.78 -13.37
N LEU A 84 -26.04 3.55 -12.32
CA LEU A 84 -26.63 2.25 -12.02
C LEU A 84 -28.05 2.08 -12.56
N ASP A 85 -28.71 3.14 -12.95
CA ASP A 85 -30.05 3.14 -13.53
C ASP A 85 -30.23 2.10 -14.65
N PRO A 86 -29.32 1.98 -15.64
CA PRO A 86 -29.45 0.99 -16.72
C PRO A 86 -29.45 -0.48 -16.26
N TYR A 87 -29.00 -0.76 -15.05
CA TYR A 87 -28.95 -2.11 -14.48
C TYR A 87 -30.17 -2.46 -13.62
N TYR A 88 -31.16 -1.54 -13.57
CA TYR A 88 -32.41 -1.71 -12.85
C TYR A 88 -33.60 -1.64 -13.80
N CYS A 89 -34.57 -2.54 -13.62
CA CYS A 89 -35.80 -2.54 -14.40
C CYS A 89 -36.84 -1.64 -13.71
N HIS A 90 -37.40 -0.68 -14.46
CA HIS A 90 -38.37 0.28 -13.92
C HIS A 90 -39.83 -0.22 -14.01
N ASP A 91 -40.13 -1.08 -14.99
CA ASP A 91 -41.50 -1.37 -15.38
C ASP A 91 -41.99 -2.78 -14.98
N ASN A 92 -41.11 -3.63 -14.49
CA ASN A 92 -41.49 -5.03 -14.23
C ASN A 92 -40.76 -5.64 -13.03
N GLY A 93 -41.46 -6.44 -12.23
CA GLY A 93 -40.91 -7.21 -11.13
C GLY A 93 -41.09 -6.56 -9.75
N ARG A 94 -40.51 -7.21 -8.72
CA ARG A 94 -40.48 -6.67 -7.36
C ARG A 94 -39.59 -5.43 -7.33
N PRO A 95 -39.99 -4.35 -6.63
CA PRO A 95 -39.14 -3.18 -6.46
C PRO A 95 -37.72 -3.55 -6.02
N GLY A 96 -36.72 -3.06 -6.75
CA GLY A 96 -35.31 -3.31 -6.44
C GLY A 96 -34.93 -2.64 -5.13
N ILE A 97 -33.93 -3.22 -4.45
CA ILE A 97 -33.29 -2.54 -3.32
C ILE A 97 -32.44 -1.42 -3.91
N ASP A 98 -32.49 -0.24 -3.28
CA ASP A 98 -31.69 0.93 -3.66
C ASP A 98 -30.21 0.57 -3.81
N PRO A 99 -29.59 0.79 -5.00
CA PRO A 99 -28.20 0.48 -5.24
C PRO A 99 -27.24 1.23 -4.33
N VAL A 100 -27.55 2.47 -3.98
CA VAL A 100 -26.71 3.29 -3.11
C VAL A 100 -26.67 2.71 -1.69
N VAL A 101 -27.77 2.15 -1.21
CA VAL A 101 -27.79 1.43 0.08
C VAL A 101 -26.84 0.23 0.07
N LEU A 102 -26.82 -0.55 -1.02
CA LEU A 102 -25.91 -1.70 -1.13
C LEU A 102 -24.44 -1.26 -1.14
N ILE A 103 -24.13 -0.15 -1.81
CA ILE A 103 -22.79 0.45 -1.81
C ILE A 103 -22.42 1.00 -0.43
N LYS A 104 -23.34 1.71 0.25
CA LYS A 104 -23.15 2.20 1.61
C LYS A 104 -22.89 1.04 2.60
N MET A 105 -23.56 -0.11 2.46
CA MET A 105 -23.27 -1.31 3.27
C MET A 105 -21.84 -1.82 3.05
N ALA A 106 -21.38 -1.87 1.81
CA ALA A 106 -19.97 -2.23 1.50
C ALA A 106 -19.00 -1.18 2.03
N LEU A 107 -19.31 0.10 1.95
CA LEU A 107 -18.48 1.18 2.52
C LEU A 107 -18.38 1.07 4.04
N ILE A 108 -19.46 0.76 4.77
CA ILE A 108 -19.43 0.50 6.22
C ILE A 108 -18.40 -0.60 6.52
N GLN A 109 -18.48 -1.72 5.79
CA GLN A 109 -17.53 -2.83 5.98
C GLN A 109 -16.09 -2.36 5.90
N HIS A 110 -15.77 -1.58 4.88
CA HIS A 110 -14.38 -1.16 4.61
C HIS A 110 -13.93 0.01 5.49
N LEU A 111 -14.81 0.98 5.82
CA LEU A 111 -14.50 2.10 6.70
C LEU A 111 -14.16 1.67 8.13
N PHE A 112 -14.86 0.64 8.63
CA PHE A 112 -14.69 0.15 10.00
C PHE A 112 -13.84 -1.12 10.09
N GLY A 113 -13.33 -1.64 8.96
CA GLY A 113 -12.48 -2.82 8.95
C GLY A 113 -13.20 -4.10 9.37
N ILE A 114 -14.49 -4.22 9.08
CA ILE A 114 -15.28 -5.41 9.39
C ILE A 114 -14.85 -6.54 8.45
N ALA A 115 -14.60 -7.72 9.00
CA ALA A 115 -13.98 -8.81 8.27
C ALA A 115 -14.85 -9.39 7.13
N SER A 116 -16.19 -9.36 7.26
CA SER A 116 -17.08 -9.96 6.27
C SER A 116 -18.41 -9.22 6.15
N LEU A 117 -19.06 -9.31 4.98
CA LEU A 117 -20.41 -8.77 4.76
C LEU A 117 -21.45 -9.35 5.71
N ARG A 118 -21.31 -10.63 6.09
CA ARG A 118 -22.22 -11.26 7.07
C ARG A 118 -22.10 -10.59 8.44
N GLN A 119 -20.89 -10.27 8.88
CA GLN A 119 -20.70 -9.55 10.14
C GLN A 119 -21.19 -8.10 10.00
N THR A 120 -20.92 -7.44 8.87
CA THR A 120 -21.44 -6.09 8.59
C THR A 120 -22.95 -6.02 8.70
N TYR A 121 -23.66 -6.99 8.13
CA TYR A 121 -25.12 -7.10 8.26
C TYR A 121 -25.57 -7.19 9.72
N ARG A 122 -24.94 -8.05 10.52
CA ARG A 122 -25.24 -8.19 11.96
C ARG A 122 -24.98 -6.88 12.73
N ASP A 123 -23.85 -6.24 12.43
CA ASP A 123 -23.50 -4.98 13.08
C ASP A 123 -24.48 -3.86 12.71
N ILE A 124 -24.90 -3.75 11.45
CA ILE A 124 -25.91 -2.78 11.00
C ILE A 124 -27.25 -3.01 11.72
N THR A 125 -27.63 -4.25 11.96
CA THR A 125 -28.90 -4.57 12.62
C THR A 125 -29.04 -3.92 13.99
N VAL A 126 -27.92 -3.76 14.73
CA VAL A 126 -27.90 -3.25 16.11
C VAL A 126 -27.26 -1.89 16.28
N ASN A 127 -26.60 -1.35 15.25
CA ASN A 127 -25.87 -0.09 15.34
C ASN A 127 -26.68 1.07 14.77
N LEU A 128 -27.05 2.02 15.61
CA LEU A 128 -27.87 3.18 15.24
C LEU A 128 -27.20 4.08 14.19
N ALA A 129 -25.89 4.30 14.30
CA ALA A 129 -25.16 5.15 13.35
C ALA A 129 -25.07 4.50 11.95
N TYR A 130 -24.99 3.17 11.89
CA TYR A 130 -25.00 2.45 10.61
C TYR A 130 -26.38 2.50 9.96
N ARG A 131 -27.46 2.31 10.73
CA ARG A 131 -28.84 2.47 10.24
C ARG A 131 -29.09 3.89 9.74
N TRP A 132 -28.69 4.89 10.50
CA TRP A 132 -28.78 6.30 10.12
C TRP A 132 -28.10 6.55 8.76
N PHE A 133 -26.88 6.05 8.58
CA PHE A 133 -26.11 6.23 7.34
C PHE A 133 -26.77 5.56 6.12
N LEU A 134 -27.49 4.46 6.33
CA LEU A 134 -28.26 3.80 5.29
C LEU A 134 -29.62 4.45 5.02
N GLY A 135 -30.09 5.33 5.89
CA GLY A 135 -31.43 5.90 5.83
C GLY A 135 -32.54 4.99 6.33
N TYR A 136 -32.22 3.97 7.15
CA TYR A 136 -33.16 2.98 7.66
C TYR A 136 -33.60 3.29 9.10
N GLY A 137 -34.90 3.19 9.36
CA GLY A 137 -35.47 3.35 10.68
C GLY A 137 -35.06 2.27 11.68
N LEU A 138 -35.41 2.47 12.97
CA LEU A 138 -35.01 1.55 14.07
C LEU A 138 -35.48 0.11 13.89
N LEU A 139 -36.72 -0.07 13.41
CA LEU A 139 -37.35 -1.37 13.26
C LEU A 139 -37.43 -1.86 11.81
N GLU A 140 -36.96 -1.05 10.88
CA GLU A 140 -36.99 -1.37 9.46
C GLU A 140 -36.04 -2.51 9.14
N GLU A 141 -36.44 -3.43 8.26
CA GLU A 141 -35.62 -4.56 7.84
C GLU A 141 -34.58 -4.14 6.83
N ILE A 142 -33.31 -4.38 7.15
CA ILE A 142 -32.17 -4.05 6.28
C ILE A 142 -31.91 -5.12 5.22
N PRO A 143 -31.35 -4.77 4.04
CA PRO A 143 -31.01 -5.74 3.01
C PRO A 143 -30.07 -6.82 3.50
N HIS A 144 -30.36 -8.08 3.15
CA HIS A 144 -29.52 -9.20 3.55
C HIS A 144 -28.14 -9.13 2.88
N PHE A 145 -27.09 -9.57 3.56
CA PHE A 145 -25.71 -9.51 3.06
C PHE A 145 -25.49 -10.22 1.71
N SER A 146 -26.28 -11.27 1.41
CA SER A 146 -26.21 -11.97 0.12
C SER A 146 -26.65 -11.09 -1.05
N THR A 147 -27.57 -10.15 -0.83
CA THR A 147 -28.00 -9.19 -1.86
C THR A 147 -26.88 -8.25 -2.24
N VAL A 148 -26.10 -7.76 -1.25
CA VAL A 148 -24.91 -6.95 -1.50
C VAL A 148 -23.89 -7.74 -2.31
N SER A 149 -23.61 -8.98 -1.90
CA SER A 149 -22.67 -9.85 -2.62
C SER A 149 -23.11 -10.12 -4.06
N TYR A 150 -24.40 -10.44 -4.25
CA TYR A 150 -24.98 -10.68 -5.57
C TYR A 150 -24.87 -9.44 -6.47
N ALA A 151 -25.18 -8.25 -5.93
CA ALA A 151 -25.09 -7.01 -6.70
C ALA A 151 -23.67 -6.76 -7.22
N PHE A 152 -22.66 -6.88 -6.37
CA PHE A 152 -21.25 -6.69 -6.78
C PHE A 152 -20.70 -7.80 -7.69
N CYS A 153 -21.26 -9.00 -7.66
CA CYS A 153 -20.79 -10.10 -8.50
C CYS A 153 -21.51 -10.19 -9.86
N HIS A 154 -22.79 -9.75 -9.95
CA HIS A 154 -23.64 -10.09 -11.08
C HIS A 154 -24.46 -8.94 -11.65
N ARG A 155 -24.66 -7.85 -10.90
CA ARG A 155 -25.51 -6.73 -11.34
C ARG A 155 -24.71 -5.47 -11.65
N PHE A 156 -23.80 -5.09 -10.76
CA PHE A 156 -23.03 -3.88 -10.93
C PHE A 156 -21.94 -4.04 -12.00
N PRO A 157 -21.63 -2.99 -12.76
CA PRO A 157 -20.54 -3.02 -13.73
C PRO A 157 -19.19 -3.31 -13.06
N GLU A 158 -18.27 -3.96 -13.79
CA GLU A 158 -16.98 -4.40 -13.25
C GLU A 158 -16.08 -3.22 -12.84
N ASP A 159 -16.22 -2.09 -13.51
CA ASP A 159 -15.47 -0.86 -13.31
C ASP A 159 -15.97 0.00 -12.13
N LEU A 160 -17.20 -0.29 -11.62
CA LEU A 160 -17.83 0.52 -10.56
C LEU A 160 -16.90 0.78 -9.37
N THR A 161 -16.15 -0.21 -8.94
CA THR A 161 -15.26 -0.06 -7.78
C THR A 161 -14.06 0.85 -8.07
N MET A 162 -13.61 0.92 -9.33
CA MET A 162 -12.60 1.85 -9.77
C MET A 162 -13.18 3.26 -9.83
N GLU A 163 -14.35 3.44 -10.38
CA GLU A 163 -15.02 4.74 -10.45
C GLU A 163 -15.33 5.32 -9.07
N ILE A 164 -15.76 4.49 -8.10
CA ILE A 164 -15.93 4.92 -6.70
C ILE A 164 -14.58 5.40 -6.13
N PHE A 165 -13.51 4.66 -6.39
CA PHE A 165 -12.17 5.05 -5.94
C PHE A 165 -11.75 6.39 -6.56
N GLU A 166 -11.91 6.54 -7.87
CA GLU A 166 -11.55 7.77 -8.59
C GLU A 166 -12.41 8.96 -8.20
N HIS A 167 -13.71 8.77 -8.03
CA HIS A 167 -14.62 9.84 -7.58
C HIS A 167 -14.16 10.42 -6.22
N ILE A 168 -13.82 9.55 -5.26
CA ILE A 168 -13.32 9.97 -3.94
C ILE A 168 -11.96 10.67 -4.06
N LEU A 169 -11.06 10.13 -4.89
CA LEU A 169 -9.75 10.73 -5.13
C LEU A 169 -9.88 12.11 -5.78
N ASN A 170 -10.74 12.26 -6.79
CA ASN A 170 -11.00 13.53 -7.45
C ASN A 170 -11.59 14.57 -6.49
N LYS A 171 -12.51 14.18 -5.60
CA LYS A 171 -12.97 15.07 -4.52
C LYS A 171 -11.85 15.52 -3.60
N ALA A 172 -10.92 14.64 -3.26
CA ALA A 172 -9.75 15.01 -2.45
C ALA A 172 -8.79 15.95 -3.20
N LEU A 173 -8.61 15.75 -4.51
CA LEU A 173 -7.84 16.63 -5.40
C LEU A 173 -8.47 18.03 -5.47
N ASN A 174 -9.77 18.11 -5.73
CA ASN A 174 -10.53 19.37 -5.82
C ASN A 174 -10.46 20.17 -4.50
N ASN A 175 -10.40 19.47 -3.36
CA ASN A 175 -10.19 20.08 -2.04
C ASN A 175 -8.71 20.40 -1.73
N ARG A 176 -7.78 20.22 -2.69
CA ARG A 176 -6.33 20.44 -2.54
C ARG A 176 -5.69 19.63 -1.39
N MET A 177 -6.27 18.47 -1.07
CA MET A 177 -5.78 17.60 -0.01
C MET A 177 -4.71 16.62 -0.49
N VAL A 178 -4.63 16.36 -1.79
CA VAL A 178 -3.65 15.48 -2.44
C VAL A 178 -2.47 16.31 -2.96
N ASP A 179 -1.24 15.82 -2.77
CA ASP A 179 -0.02 16.44 -3.29
C ASP A 179 0.82 15.40 -4.05
N PRO A 180 0.54 15.17 -5.34
CA PRO A 180 1.18 14.11 -6.12
C PRO A 180 2.58 14.45 -6.62
N ARG A 181 3.19 15.60 -6.25
CA ARG A 181 4.56 15.96 -6.68
C ARG A 181 5.61 14.93 -6.28
N THR A 182 5.35 14.18 -5.21
CA THR A 182 6.15 13.03 -4.81
C THR A 182 5.23 11.85 -4.64
N VAL A 183 5.46 10.82 -5.44
CA VAL A 183 4.72 9.56 -5.43
C VAL A 183 5.58 8.50 -4.75
N PHE A 184 4.98 7.75 -3.84
CA PHE A 184 5.61 6.60 -3.19
C PHE A 184 4.95 5.33 -3.71
N ILE A 185 5.73 4.42 -4.28
CA ILE A 185 5.25 3.14 -4.82
C ILE A 185 5.87 2.00 -4.02
N ASP A 186 5.03 1.04 -3.62
CA ASP A 186 5.43 -0.15 -2.89
C ASP A 186 4.39 -1.26 -3.01
N GLY A 187 4.79 -2.51 -2.74
CA GLY A 187 3.93 -3.68 -2.74
C GLY A 187 3.56 -4.15 -1.33
N THR A 188 2.38 -4.72 -1.19
CA THR A 188 1.99 -5.38 0.06
C THR A 188 1.22 -6.66 -0.20
N HIS A 189 1.65 -7.75 0.44
CA HIS A 189 1.01 -9.06 0.33
C HIS A 189 -0.27 -9.14 1.16
N ILE A 190 -1.27 -9.78 0.57
CA ILE A 190 -2.59 -10.08 1.13
C ILE A 190 -2.76 -11.59 1.11
N LYS A 191 -2.92 -12.22 2.25
CA LYS A 191 -3.11 -13.66 2.34
C LYS A 191 -4.40 -14.09 1.64
N ALA A 192 -4.29 -15.04 0.71
CA ALA A 192 -5.42 -15.55 -0.06
C ALA A 192 -6.27 -16.56 0.73
N SER A 193 -7.54 -16.70 0.32
CA SER A 193 -8.46 -17.73 0.81
C SER A 193 -8.16 -19.09 0.16
N ALA A 194 -6.92 -19.57 0.29
CA ALA A 194 -6.43 -20.78 -0.33
C ALA A 194 -5.76 -21.71 0.69
N ASN A 195 -5.95 -23.02 0.52
CA ASN A 195 -5.30 -24.01 1.38
C ASN A 195 -3.86 -24.25 0.89
N LYS A 196 -2.88 -23.92 1.72
CA LYS A 196 -1.45 -24.06 1.39
C LYS A 196 -0.99 -25.51 1.10
N LYS A 197 -1.79 -26.51 1.49
CA LYS A 197 -1.49 -27.94 1.25
C LYS A 197 -2.16 -28.48 -0.03
N LYS A 198 -3.11 -27.73 -0.61
CA LYS A 198 -3.82 -28.12 -1.84
C LYS A 198 -3.28 -27.32 -3.01
N TYR A 199 -2.30 -27.89 -3.69
CA TYR A 199 -1.67 -27.29 -4.87
C TYR A 199 -1.30 -28.35 -5.89
N GLN A 200 -1.13 -27.92 -7.11
CA GLN A 200 -0.56 -28.69 -8.22
C GLN A 200 0.58 -27.90 -8.83
N LYS A 201 1.46 -28.62 -9.53
CA LYS A 201 2.56 -28.01 -10.28
C LYS A 201 2.18 -27.96 -11.75
N GLU A 202 2.26 -26.79 -12.34
CA GLU A 202 1.94 -26.56 -13.74
C GLU A 202 3.16 -26.01 -14.46
N GLN A 203 3.35 -26.45 -15.70
CA GLN A 203 4.33 -25.85 -16.60
C GLN A 203 3.69 -24.63 -17.26
N VAL A 204 4.24 -23.47 -17.00
CA VAL A 204 3.72 -22.20 -17.51
C VAL A 204 4.81 -21.53 -18.34
N ALA A 205 4.43 -21.00 -19.49
CA ALA A 205 5.33 -20.18 -20.30
C ALA A 205 5.83 -18.98 -19.50
N LYS A 206 7.11 -18.67 -19.61
CA LYS A 206 7.71 -17.53 -18.94
C LYS A 206 7.15 -16.24 -19.53
N ALA A 207 6.63 -15.37 -18.69
CA ALA A 207 6.11 -14.07 -19.13
C ALA A 207 7.24 -13.24 -19.79
N ALA A 208 6.98 -12.71 -20.99
CA ALA A 208 7.89 -11.79 -21.64
C ALA A 208 7.99 -10.50 -20.80
N LYS A 209 9.19 -9.91 -20.73
CA LYS A 209 9.41 -8.62 -20.11
C LYS A 209 8.80 -7.53 -21.01
N VAL A 210 8.10 -6.56 -20.43
CA VAL A 210 7.46 -5.44 -21.16
C VAL A 210 8.46 -4.71 -22.07
N TYR A 211 9.70 -4.63 -21.66
CA TYR A 211 10.78 -3.94 -22.39
C TYR A 211 11.66 -4.88 -23.24
N ALA A 212 11.24 -6.13 -23.44
CA ALA A 212 12.10 -7.13 -24.11
C ALA A 212 12.46 -6.74 -25.55
N GLU A 213 11.52 -6.15 -26.27
CA GLU A 213 11.71 -5.71 -27.65
C GLU A 213 12.72 -4.54 -27.74
N GLN A 214 12.51 -3.50 -26.93
CA GLN A 214 13.43 -2.36 -26.89
C GLN A 214 14.84 -2.78 -26.45
N LEU A 215 14.95 -3.65 -25.43
CA LEU A 215 16.23 -4.19 -25.00
C LEU A 215 16.93 -4.96 -26.13
N ARG A 216 16.18 -5.76 -26.87
CA ARG A 216 16.72 -6.54 -28.00
C ARG A 216 17.23 -5.65 -29.12
N GLU A 217 16.51 -4.58 -29.47
CA GLU A 217 16.94 -3.62 -30.48
C GLU A 217 18.25 -2.96 -30.08
N GLU A 218 18.35 -2.44 -28.85
CA GLU A 218 19.55 -1.78 -28.35
C GLU A 218 20.75 -2.76 -28.25
N VAL A 219 20.50 -4.00 -27.79
CA VAL A 219 21.52 -5.06 -27.74
C VAL A 219 22.03 -5.40 -29.14
N ASN A 220 21.13 -5.55 -30.12
CA ASN A 220 21.50 -5.87 -31.49
C ASN A 220 22.31 -4.75 -32.15
N ALA A 221 21.92 -3.48 -31.93
CA ALA A 221 22.68 -2.33 -32.40
C ALA A 221 24.11 -2.30 -31.82
N GLU A 222 24.28 -2.70 -30.57
CA GLU A 222 25.58 -2.79 -29.92
C GLU A 222 26.42 -3.98 -30.41
N ARG A 223 25.78 -5.13 -30.61
CA ARG A 223 26.44 -6.33 -31.15
C ARG A 223 26.93 -6.10 -32.57
N GLU A 224 26.17 -5.37 -33.39
CA GLU A 224 26.58 -5.00 -34.74
C GLU A 224 27.87 -4.16 -34.72
N LYS A 225 27.97 -3.16 -33.83
CA LYS A 225 29.20 -2.36 -33.63
C LYS A 225 30.41 -3.22 -33.25
N LEU A 226 30.19 -4.35 -32.56
CA LEU A 226 31.23 -5.30 -32.18
C LEU A 226 31.47 -6.39 -33.24
N GLY A 227 30.83 -6.31 -34.41
CA GLY A 227 30.93 -7.34 -35.48
C GLY A 227 30.33 -8.68 -35.06
N LYS A 228 29.35 -8.70 -34.14
CA LYS A 228 28.65 -9.90 -33.68
C LYS A 228 27.32 -10.07 -34.41
N LYS A 229 26.88 -11.31 -34.60
CA LYS A 229 25.55 -11.57 -35.16
C LYS A 229 24.45 -11.05 -34.26
N PRO A 230 23.35 -10.51 -34.81
CA PRO A 230 22.17 -10.12 -34.02
C PRO A 230 21.57 -11.36 -33.33
N ILE A 231 20.88 -11.15 -32.23
CA ILE A 231 20.13 -12.18 -31.51
C ILE A 231 18.75 -12.26 -32.17
N ASN A 232 18.39 -13.42 -32.71
CA ASN A 232 17.09 -13.74 -33.28
C ASN A 232 16.27 -14.59 -32.29
N ASP A 233 14.94 -14.59 -32.45
CA ASP A 233 14.03 -15.39 -31.60
C ASP A 233 14.24 -16.90 -31.73
N ASP A 234 14.81 -17.36 -32.84
CA ASP A 234 15.06 -18.78 -33.11
C ASP A 234 16.34 -19.36 -32.44
N ASP A 235 17.20 -18.50 -31.87
CA ASP A 235 18.45 -18.94 -31.23
C ASP A 235 18.25 -19.47 -29.78
N ASP A 236 17.02 -19.74 -29.36
CA ASP A 236 16.69 -20.21 -27.99
C ASP A 236 16.98 -21.70 -27.74
N HIS A 237 17.57 -22.44 -28.71
CA HIS A 237 17.74 -23.90 -28.61
C HIS A 237 19.02 -24.40 -27.92
N ASP A 238 20.02 -23.53 -27.63
CA ASP A 238 21.36 -24.03 -27.24
C ASP A 238 21.90 -23.56 -25.88
N ASP A 239 21.07 -22.95 -24.98
CA ASP A 239 21.59 -22.58 -23.65
C ASP A 239 20.66 -23.07 -22.52
N GLU A 240 20.98 -24.19 -21.90
CA GLU A 240 20.27 -24.83 -20.77
C GLU A 240 20.19 -23.95 -19.48
N GLY A 241 20.49 -22.67 -19.57
CA GLY A 241 20.68 -21.84 -18.36
C GLY A 241 19.92 -20.55 -18.21
N THR A 242 19.40 -19.87 -19.26
CA THR A 242 18.85 -18.51 -19.06
C THR A 242 17.81 -18.10 -20.10
N SER A 243 16.55 -18.06 -19.68
CA SER A 243 15.56 -16.96 -19.84
C SER A 243 15.17 -16.46 -21.22
N GLY A 244 14.26 -17.13 -21.88
CA GLY A 244 13.42 -16.60 -22.97
C GLY A 244 12.54 -17.73 -23.46
N GLY A 245 11.25 -17.74 -23.30
CA GLY A 245 10.34 -18.77 -23.85
C GLY A 245 10.34 -20.15 -23.17
N GLY A 246 11.15 -20.39 -22.17
CA GLY A 246 11.18 -21.67 -21.44
C GLY A 246 9.94 -21.88 -20.55
N MET A 247 9.50 -23.13 -20.42
CA MET A 247 8.47 -23.52 -19.47
C MET A 247 9.04 -23.49 -18.05
N VAL A 248 8.34 -22.84 -17.13
CA VAL A 248 8.71 -22.77 -15.71
C VAL A 248 7.67 -23.50 -14.88
N GLU A 249 8.12 -24.35 -13.95
CA GLU A 249 7.23 -25.02 -13.00
C GLU A 249 6.65 -24.02 -12.00
N LYS A 250 5.34 -23.82 -12.06
CA LYS A 250 4.60 -22.93 -11.16
C LYS A 250 3.75 -23.74 -10.17
N THR A 251 3.81 -23.37 -8.89
CA THR A 251 2.92 -23.92 -7.86
C THR A 251 1.61 -23.17 -7.88
N VAL A 252 0.52 -23.84 -8.24
CA VAL A 252 -0.83 -23.26 -8.38
C VAL A 252 -1.75 -23.87 -7.34
N SER A 253 -2.57 -23.02 -6.68
CA SER A 253 -3.57 -23.48 -5.72
C SER A 253 -4.77 -24.10 -6.43
N THR A 254 -5.23 -25.28 -6.00
CA THR A 254 -6.45 -25.88 -6.51
C THR A 254 -7.73 -25.22 -6.00
N THR A 255 -7.63 -24.38 -4.97
CA THR A 255 -8.80 -23.66 -4.37
C THR A 255 -8.90 -22.22 -4.85
N ASP A 256 -7.81 -21.62 -5.28
CA ASP A 256 -7.74 -20.26 -5.81
C ASP A 256 -6.56 -20.18 -6.79
N PRO A 257 -6.77 -20.54 -8.07
CA PRO A 257 -5.70 -20.63 -9.08
C PRO A 257 -4.97 -19.31 -9.34
N ASP A 258 -5.64 -18.18 -9.15
CA ASP A 258 -5.07 -16.85 -9.38
C ASP A 258 -4.13 -16.40 -8.24
N ALA A 259 -4.18 -17.07 -7.09
CA ALA A 259 -3.29 -16.74 -5.98
C ALA A 259 -1.88 -17.29 -6.19
N GLY A 260 -0.87 -16.45 -6.01
CA GLY A 260 0.54 -16.84 -6.12
C GLY A 260 1.11 -17.41 -4.82
N MET A 261 2.04 -18.38 -4.94
CA MET A 261 2.77 -18.89 -3.78
C MET A 261 3.84 -17.87 -3.36
N PHE A 262 3.57 -17.17 -2.27
CA PHE A 262 4.51 -16.25 -1.65
C PHE A 262 5.39 -16.98 -0.63
N ILE A 263 6.70 -16.72 -0.69
CA ILE A 263 7.71 -17.31 0.20
C ILE A 263 8.49 -16.18 0.85
N LYS A 264 8.44 -16.12 2.20
CA LYS A 264 9.23 -15.17 2.97
C LYS A 264 10.13 -15.91 3.95
N GLY A 265 11.44 -15.83 3.69
CA GLY A 265 12.41 -16.60 4.46
C GLY A 265 12.22 -18.11 4.33
N GLU A 266 12.70 -18.86 5.31
CA GLU A 266 12.67 -20.33 5.26
C GLU A 266 11.33 -20.93 5.72
N HIS A 267 10.53 -20.21 6.49
CA HIS A 267 9.40 -20.77 7.23
C HIS A 267 8.01 -20.30 6.78
N GLU A 268 7.91 -19.17 6.09
CA GLU A 268 6.60 -18.63 5.69
C GLU A 268 6.32 -18.90 4.20
N ARG A 269 5.46 -19.90 3.96
CA ARG A 269 4.92 -20.22 2.63
C ARG A 269 3.41 -20.13 2.66
N GLN A 270 2.84 -19.28 1.82
CA GLN A 270 1.39 -19.12 1.73
C GLN A 270 0.97 -18.61 0.36
N PHE A 271 -0.25 -18.95 -0.06
CA PHE A 271 -0.85 -18.31 -1.21
C PHE A 271 -1.26 -16.88 -0.86
N ALA A 272 -0.92 -15.97 -1.72
CA ALA A 272 -1.17 -14.54 -1.51
C ALA A 272 -1.44 -13.83 -2.85
N TYR A 273 -2.06 -12.67 -2.74
CA TYR A 273 -2.05 -11.61 -3.74
C TYR A 273 -1.12 -10.51 -3.29
N GLU A 274 -0.68 -9.68 -4.22
CA GLU A 274 0.08 -8.49 -3.92
C GLU A 274 -0.62 -7.25 -4.46
N ALA A 275 -0.74 -6.23 -3.62
CA ALA A 275 -1.28 -4.93 -4.01
C ALA A 275 -0.13 -3.94 -4.15
N HIS A 276 0.25 -3.64 -5.39
CA HIS A 276 1.19 -2.59 -5.74
C HIS A 276 0.45 -1.26 -5.68
N THR A 277 0.91 -0.38 -4.81
CA THR A 277 0.16 0.81 -4.42
C THR A 277 1.00 2.05 -4.62
N ALA A 278 0.40 3.07 -5.23
CA ALA A 278 0.97 4.40 -5.30
C ALA A 278 0.24 5.33 -4.32
N CYS A 279 0.98 6.10 -3.52
CA CYS A 279 0.39 7.12 -2.67
C CYS A 279 1.17 8.44 -2.74
N ASP A 280 0.51 9.54 -2.36
CA ASP A 280 1.14 10.84 -2.24
C ASP A 280 1.86 10.99 -0.88
N ARG A 281 2.57 12.10 -0.68
CA ARG A 281 3.28 12.38 0.57
C ARG A 281 2.36 12.55 1.79
N ARG A 282 1.06 12.76 1.59
CA ARG A 282 0.04 12.86 2.64
C ARG A 282 -0.63 11.52 2.90
N GLY A 283 -0.25 10.48 2.15
CA GLY A 283 -0.77 9.13 2.26
C GLY A 283 -2.17 8.97 1.66
N PHE A 284 -2.59 9.81 0.71
CA PHE A 284 -3.71 9.50 -0.17
C PHE A 284 -3.26 8.48 -1.20
N ILE A 285 -4.05 7.43 -1.38
CA ILE A 285 -3.80 6.39 -2.37
C ILE A 285 -4.21 6.94 -3.73
N LEU A 286 -3.25 6.94 -4.67
CA LEU A 286 -3.41 7.49 -6.01
C LEU A 286 -3.82 6.44 -7.03
N GLY A 287 -3.36 5.21 -6.85
CA GLY A 287 -3.66 4.07 -7.72
C GLY A 287 -3.22 2.75 -7.11
N VAL A 288 -3.70 1.66 -7.68
CA VAL A 288 -3.39 0.30 -7.22
C VAL A 288 -3.49 -0.70 -8.37
N GLU A 289 -2.48 -1.56 -8.47
CA GLU A 289 -2.48 -2.75 -9.30
C GLU A 289 -2.39 -3.99 -8.41
N VAL A 290 -3.20 -5.01 -8.70
CA VAL A 290 -3.24 -6.25 -7.90
C VAL A 290 -2.76 -7.41 -8.76
N THR A 291 -1.81 -8.17 -8.24
CA THR A 291 -1.24 -9.33 -8.92
C THR A 291 -1.24 -10.58 -8.03
N ALA A 292 -0.93 -11.72 -8.62
CA ALA A 292 -0.60 -12.91 -7.84
C ALA A 292 0.67 -12.66 -7.03
N GLY A 293 0.72 -13.11 -5.78
CA GLY A 293 1.80 -12.79 -4.83
C GLY A 293 3.18 -13.40 -5.13
N ASN A 294 3.32 -14.09 -6.25
CA ASN A 294 4.60 -14.59 -6.78
C ASN A 294 5.08 -13.83 -8.04
N ILE A 295 4.36 -12.79 -8.45
CA ILE A 295 4.79 -11.91 -9.54
C ILE A 295 5.82 -10.93 -8.97
N HIS A 296 6.91 -10.72 -9.70
CA HIS A 296 7.95 -9.79 -9.26
C HIS A 296 7.44 -8.34 -9.39
N ASP A 297 7.72 -7.52 -8.38
CA ASP A 297 7.25 -6.12 -8.26
C ASP A 297 7.50 -5.30 -9.53
N SER A 298 8.63 -5.52 -10.21
CA SER A 298 8.97 -4.80 -11.43
C SER A 298 8.06 -5.09 -12.63
N VAL A 299 7.27 -6.16 -12.60
CA VAL A 299 6.34 -6.51 -13.69
C VAL A 299 5.04 -5.72 -13.56
N ALA A 300 4.53 -5.60 -12.34
CA ALA A 300 3.31 -4.83 -12.05
C ALA A 300 3.53 -3.31 -12.10
N TRP A 301 4.80 -2.89 -11.99
CA TRP A 301 5.17 -1.49 -11.87
C TRP A 301 4.80 -0.68 -13.11
N ASP A 302 5.03 -1.20 -14.31
CA ASP A 302 4.83 -0.46 -15.57
C ASP A 302 3.38 0.05 -15.69
N ALA A 303 2.39 -0.83 -15.50
CA ALA A 303 0.97 -0.47 -15.60
C ALA A 303 0.57 0.59 -14.56
N LEU A 304 0.99 0.40 -13.30
CA LEU A 304 0.72 1.36 -12.23
C LEU A 304 1.41 2.69 -12.46
N TYR A 305 2.67 2.67 -12.92
CA TYR A 305 3.43 3.89 -13.19
C TYR A 305 2.81 4.69 -14.33
N ASP A 306 2.43 4.04 -15.43
CA ASP A 306 1.82 4.68 -16.58
C ASP A 306 0.45 5.29 -16.22
N GLU A 307 -0.39 4.57 -15.45
CA GLU A 307 -1.65 5.12 -14.92
C GLU A 307 -1.42 6.39 -14.10
N ILE A 308 -0.46 6.34 -13.15
CA ILE A 308 -0.20 7.45 -12.25
C ILE A 308 0.38 8.65 -12.99
N THR A 309 1.30 8.43 -13.94
CA THR A 309 1.94 9.53 -14.68
C THR A 309 1.04 10.17 -15.71
N ALA A 310 0.13 9.42 -16.31
CA ALA A 310 -0.93 9.95 -17.16
C ALA A 310 -1.93 10.82 -16.39
N LYS A 311 -2.26 10.43 -15.14
CA LYS A 311 -3.20 11.13 -14.28
C LYS A 311 -2.59 12.35 -13.59
N PHE A 312 -1.29 12.29 -13.26
CA PHE A 312 -0.57 13.31 -12.48
C PHE A 312 0.71 13.76 -13.20
N GLU A 313 0.55 14.58 -14.23
CA GLU A 313 1.67 15.11 -15.02
C GLU A 313 2.75 15.83 -14.17
N HIS A 314 2.34 16.44 -13.06
CA HIS A 314 3.22 17.14 -12.12
C HIS A 314 3.97 16.23 -11.12
N ALA A 315 3.80 14.91 -11.22
CA ALA A 315 4.58 13.96 -10.43
C ALA A 315 6.04 14.05 -10.82
N LYS A 316 6.87 14.58 -9.91
CA LYS A 316 8.30 14.85 -10.19
C LYS A 316 9.21 13.79 -9.56
N TYR A 317 8.89 13.33 -8.37
CA TYR A 317 9.70 12.37 -7.62
C TYR A 317 8.94 11.06 -7.46
N VAL A 318 9.59 9.95 -7.80
CA VAL A 318 9.02 8.59 -7.65
C VAL A 318 9.90 7.81 -6.67
N ALA A 319 9.41 7.59 -5.47
CA ALA A 319 10.14 6.92 -4.40
C ALA A 319 9.69 5.46 -4.26
N MET A 320 10.64 4.53 -4.35
CA MET A 320 10.38 3.09 -4.40
C MET A 320 11.31 2.29 -3.51
N ASP A 321 10.97 1.01 -3.29
CA ASP A 321 11.84 0.05 -2.58
C ASP A 321 12.95 -0.50 -3.47
N ALA A 322 13.83 -1.30 -2.85
CA ALA A 322 14.95 -1.97 -3.51
C ALA A 322 14.52 -3.00 -4.57
N ALA A 323 13.35 -3.60 -4.42
CA ALA A 323 12.77 -4.55 -5.37
C ALA A 323 12.50 -3.91 -6.75
N TYR A 324 12.18 -2.61 -6.76
CA TYR A 324 11.97 -1.83 -7.99
C TYR A 324 13.26 -1.27 -8.61
N LYS A 325 14.44 -1.47 -7.98
CA LYS A 325 15.70 -0.94 -8.50
C LYS A 325 16.24 -1.80 -9.64
N THR A 326 15.63 -1.66 -10.80
CA THR A 326 16.05 -2.32 -12.05
C THR A 326 16.55 -1.29 -13.05
N PRO A 327 17.43 -1.65 -14.02
CA PRO A 327 17.89 -0.72 -15.04
C PRO A 327 16.75 -0.15 -15.89
N TRP A 328 15.74 -0.97 -16.22
CA TRP A 328 14.56 -0.55 -16.96
C TRP A 328 13.75 0.54 -16.25
N ILE A 329 13.40 0.29 -15.00
CA ILE A 329 12.61 1.26 -14.20
C ILE A 329 13.37 2.59 -14.05
N ALA A 330 14.68 2.53 -13.82
CA ALA A 330 15.52 3.71 -13.73
C ALA A 330 15.52 4.50 -15.05
N LYS A 331 15.71 3.81 -16.19
CA LYS A 331 15.67 4.38 -17.54
C LYS A 331 14.33 5.07 -17.80
N LYS A 332 13.21 4.34 -17.69
CA LYS A 332 11.87 4.85 -17.99
C LYS A 332 11.53 6.11 -17.21
N ILE A 333 11.79 6.14 -15.89
CA ILE A 333 11.51 7.32 -15.06
C ILE A 333 12.37 8.52 -15.46
N LEU A 334 13.65 8.30 -15.77
CA LEU A 334 14.57 9.38 -16.14
C LEU A 334 14.28 9.93 -17.55
N GLU A 335 13.93 9.07 -18.50
CA GLU A 335 13.51 9.46 -19.86
C GLU A 335 12.19 10.24 -19.85
N ASP A 336 11.26 9.92 -18.94
CA ASP A 336 10.05 10.69 -18.69
C ASP A 336 10.32 12.05 -18.00
N GLY A 337 11.57 12.42 -17.75
CA GLY A 337 11.95 13.67 -17.09
C GLY A 337 11.65 13.70 -15.59
N ARG A 338 11.37 12.55 -14.96
CA ARG A 338 11.10 12.41 -13.54
C ARG A 338 12.35 11.92 -12.78
N ILE A 339 12.30 12.01 -11.46
CA ILE A 339 13.44 11.73 -10.59
C ILE A 339 13.16 10.48 -9.74
N PRO A 340 13.82 9.35 -10.02
CA PRO A 340 13.69 8.15 -9.21
C PRO A 340 14.42 8.29 -7.87
N ILE A 341 13.76 7.91 -6.78
CA ILE A 341 14.33 7.90 -5.43
C ILE A 341 14.33 6.45 -4.93
N MET A 342 15.48 5.81 -4.99
CA MET A 342 15.66 4.40 -4.65
C MET A 342 16.73 4.20 -3.57
N PRO A 343 16.67 3.11 -2.77
CA PRO A 343 17.61 2.88 -1.69
C PRO A 343 18.97 2.39 -2.18
N TYR A 344 19.90 2.34 -1.22
CA TYR A 344 21.15 1.63 -1.41
C TYR A 344 20.89 0.11 -1.47
N THR A 345 21.45 -0.52 -2.48
CA THR A 345 21.49 -1.98 -2.57
C THR A 345 22.86 -2.46 -2.12
N ARG A 346 22.90 -3.27 -1.07
CA ARG A 346 24.15 -3.78 -0.53
C ARG A 346 24.85 -4.65 -1.57
N TYR A 347 26.13 -4.38 -1.78
CA TYR A 347 26.98 -5.25 -2.59
C TYR A 347 27.06 -6.67 -2.00
N LYS A 348 26.71 -7.66 -2.80
CA LYS A 348 26.66 -9.08 -2.38
C LYS A 348 27.92 -9.86 -2.77
N GLY A 349 28.88 -9.22 -3.45
CA GLY A 349 30.13 -9.87 -3.87
C GLY A 349 31.12 -10.06 -2.72
N ASP A 350 32.20 -10.78 -3.02
CA ASP A 350 33.28 -11.08 -2.10
C ASP A 350 33.93 -9.79 -1.56
N LYS A 351 34.05 -9.69 -0.24
CA LYS A 351 34.59 -8.50 0.43
C LYS A 351 36.10 -8.32 0.24
N GLU A 352 36.80 -9.39 -0.02
CA GLU A 352 38.27 -9.38 -0.19
C GLU A 352 38.67 -9.05 -1.63
N ARG A 353 37.73 -9.14 -2.58
CA ARG A 353 37.96 -8.81 -3.98
C ARG A 353 37.72 -7.35 -4.28
N TYR A 354 38.42 -6.86 -5.32
CA TYR A 354 38.13 -5.55 -5.89
C TYR A 354 36.66 -5.42 -6.28
N LYS A 355 36.07 -4.31 -5.89
CA LYS A 355 34.66 -4.00 -6.13
C LYS A 355 34.49 -3.31 -7.48
N PRO A 356 33.31 -3.36 -8.10
CA PRO A 356 33.06 -2.73 -9.40
C PRO A 356 33.44 -1.26 -9.48
N TRP A 357 33.28 -0.50 -8.40
CA TRP A 357 33.59 0.94 -8.34
C TRP A 357 35.07 1.25 -8.11
N GLU A 358 35.93 0.26 -7.96
CA GLU A 358 37.40 0.42 -7.92
C GLU A 358 38.00 0.32 -9.32
N TYR A 359 37.18 -0.01 -10.34
CA TYR A 359 37.56 -0.01 -11.74
C TYR A 359 37.11 1.31 -12.35
N GLU A 360 38.03 2.00 -13.03
CA GLU A 360 37.77 3.27 -13.71
C GLU A 360 37.20 2.99 -15.10
N TYR A 361 36.06 3.61 -15.45
CA TYR A 361 35.46 3.46 -16.77
C TYR A 361 35.93 4.59 -17.69
N ASP A 362 36.48 4.24 -18.84
CA ASP A 362 36.84 5.17 -19.90
C ASP A 362 35.77 5.16 -21.00
N PRO A 363 34.95 6.20 -21.10
CA PRO A 363 33.86 6.27 -22.09
C PRO A 363 34.37 6.44 -23.53
N VAL A 364 35.58 6.91 -23.74
CA VAL A 364 36.16 7.13 -25.09
C VAL A 364 36.50 5.79 -25.75
N THR A 365 37.08 4.89 -24.98
CA THR A 365 37.49 3.56 -25.46
C THR A 365 36.52 2.43 -25.12
N ASP A 366 35.38 2.72 -24.48
CA ASP A 366 34.46 1.76 -23.91
C ASP A 366 35.19 0.63 -23.18
N SER A 367 35.99 0.99 -22.19
CA SER A 367 36.83 0.04 -21.45
C SER A 367 36.90 0.37 -19.97
N PHE A 368 37.18 -0.64 -19.15
CA PHE A 368 37.49 -0.45 -17.74
C PHE A 368 38.99 -0.60 -17.48
N ILE A 369 39.49 0.22 -16.60
CA ILE A 369 40.89 0.16 -16.13
C ILE A 369 40.87 -0.43 -14.73
N CYS A 370 41.56 -1.57 -14.54
CA CYS A 370 41.67 -2.16 -13.20
C CYS A 370 42.65 -1.39 -12.31
N PRO A 371 42.59 -1.51 -10.97
CA PRO A 371 43.51 -0.84 -10.05
C PRO A 371 45.03 -1.09 -10.29
N GLN A 372 45.36 -2.08 -11.13
CA GLN A 372 46.74 -2.40 -11.55
C GLN A 372 47.02 -1.98 -13.00
N GLY A 373 46.24 -1.06 -13.57
CA GLY A 373 46.44 -0.53 -14.91
C GLY A 373 46.12 -1.51 -16.06
N GLY A 374 45.49 -2.64 -15.78
CA GLY A 374 45.02 -3.56 -16.81
C GLY A 374 43.73 -3.09 -17.46
N VAL A 375 43.66 -3.05 -18.79
CA VAL A 375 42.46 -2.63 -19.53
C VAL A 375 41.58 -3.81 -19.82
N LEU A 376 40.28 -3.68 -19.43
CA LEU A 376 39.20 -4.61 -19.76
C LEU A 376 38.40 -4.01 -20.92
N ARG A 377 38.45 -4.64 -22.07
CA ARG A 377 37.71 -4.19 -23.26
C ARG A 377 36.36 -4.88 -23.37
N HIS A 378 35.40 -4.16 -23.89
CA HIS A 378 34.08 -4.72 -24.22
C HIS A 378 34.24 -5.86 -25.25
N THR A 379 33.68 -7.01 -24.97
CA THR A 379 33.81 -8.21 -25.81
C THR A 379 32.50 -8.71 -26.37
N THR A 380 31.43 -8.60 -25.60
CA THR A 380 30.09 -9.05 -26.02
C THR A 380 29.01 -8.50 -25.10
N THR A 381 27.81 -8.37 -25.65
CA THR A 381 26.57 -8.09 -24.91
C THR A 381 25.64 -9.28 -25.10
N ASP A 382 25.09 -9.81 -24.00
CA ASP A 382 24.15 -10.93 -24.02
C ASP A 382 22.70 -10.47 -24.22
N LYS A 383 21.77 -11.43 -24.37
CA LYS A 383 20.34 -11.17 -24.57
C LYS A 383 19.65 -10.48 -23.38
N GLU A 384 20.27 -10.50 -22.22
CA GLU A 384 19.78 -9.81 -21.01
C GLU A 384 20.33 -8.38 -20.90
N GLY A 385 21.08 -7.89 -21.91
CA GLY A 385 21.71 -6.58 -21.91
C GLY A 385 22.97 -6.47 -21.02
N LYS A 386 23.57 -7.60 -20.63
CA LYS A 386 24.80 -7.60 -19.86
C LYS A 386 26.01 -7.49 -20.78
N ARG A 387 26.68 -6.35 -20.72
CA ARG A 387 27.99 -6.09 -21.37
C ARG A 387 29.09 -6.82 -20.62
N THR A 388 29.90 -7.60 -21.29
CA THR A 388 31.04 -8.29 -20.72
C THR A 388 32.35 -7.65 -21.18
N TYR A 389 33.14 -7.21 -20.22
CA TYR A 389 34.47 -6.63 -20.42
C TYR A 389 35.54 -7.61 -19.96
N ARG A 390 36.61 -7.81 -20.75
CA ARG A 390 37.65 -8.79 -20.44
C ARG A 390 39.05 -8.19 -20.63
N THR A 391 39.99 -8.61 -19.76
CA THR A 391 41.43 -8.33 -19.94
C THR A 391 42.07 -9.29 -20.93
N THR A 392 43.19 -8.88 -21.52
CA THR A 392 44.07 -9.81 -22.27
C THR A 392 44.77 -10.76 -21.29
N PRO A 393 44.81 -12.07 -21.56
CA PRO A 393 45.39 -13.07 -20.63
C PRO A 393 46.83 -12.79 -20.23
N SER A 394 47.66 -12.26 -21.17
CA SER A 394 49.08 -12.00 -20.96
C SER A 394 49.37 -11.05 -19.80
N LYS A 395 48.56 -10.02 -19.59
CA LYS A 395 48.75 -9.04 -18.52
C LYS A 395 48.38 -9.54 -17.13
N CYS A 396 47.37 -10.44 -17.02
CA CYS A 396 46.89 -10.88 -15.72
C CYS A 396 47.57 -12.16 -15.21
N LYS A 397 48.31 -12.88 -16.05
CA LYS A 397 49.05 -14.09 -15.63
C LYS A 397 50.10 -13.80 -14.56
N SER A 398 50.85 -12.71 -14.71
CA SER A 398 51.95 -12.29 -13.83
C SER A 398 51.49 -11.24 -12.78
N CYS A 399 50.21 -10.90 -12.73
CA CYS A 399 49.73 -9.86 -11.84
C CYS A 399 49.76 -10.32 -10.37
N PRO A 400 50.41 -9.57 -9.45
CA PRO A 400 50.47 -9.94 -8.04
C PRO A 400 49.09 -9.89 -7.35
N CYS A 401 48.16 -9.10 -7.90
CA CYS A 401 46.81 -8.93 -7.36
C CYS A 401 45.78 -9.87 -7.97
N LYS A 402 46.21 -10.94 -8.67
CA LYS A 402 45.32 -11.91 -9.33
C LYS A 402 44.24 -12.47 -8.38
N PHE A 403 44.61 -12.76 -7.13
CA PHE A 403 43.69 -13.23 -6.13
C PHE A 403 42.61 -12.19 -5.76
N LYS A 404 43.02 -10.94 -5.54
CA LYS A 404 42.09 -9.84 -5.22
C LYS A 404 41.15 -9.47 -6.36
N CYS A 405 41.58 -9.58 -7.62
CA CYS A 405 40.68 -9.30 -8.74
C CYS A 405 39.79 -10.48 -9.16
N GLY A 406 40.11 -11.72 -8.71
CA GLY A 406 39.38 -12.93 -9.09
C GLY A 406 39.48 -13.24 -10.58
N ALA A 407 40.66 -13.07 -11.18
CA ALA A 407 40.90 -13.52 -12.54
C ALA A 407 40.90 -15.07 -12.60
N ASN A 408 40.44 -15.61 -13.71
CA ASN A 408 40.33 -17.06 -13.91
C ASN A 408 41.73 -17.71 -14.03
N GLU A 409 41.77 -19.05 -14.11
CA GLU A 409 43.01 -19.81 -14.23
C GLU A 409 43.82 -19.43 -15.47
N LYS A 410 43.13 -19.06 -16.56
CA LYS A 410 43.76 -18.60 -17.81
C LYS A 410 44.36 -17.22 -17.70
N GLY A 411 44.28 -16.57 -16.51
CA GLY A 411 44.81 -15.22 -16.27
C GLY A 411 43.97 -14.13 -16.94
N GLN A 412 42.65 -14.30 -16.97
CA GLN A 412 41.74 -13.32 -17.56
C GLN A 412 40.73 -12.85 -16.52
N LYS A 413 40.59 -11.55 -16.33
CA LYS A 413 39.51 -10.94 -15.55
C LYS A 413 38.35 -10.61 -16.48
N ALA A 414 37.15 -10.99 -16.06
CA ALA A 414 35.91 -10.52 -16.65
C ALA A 414 35.14 -9.65 -15.66
N MET A 415 34.48 -8.63 -16.17
CA MET A 415 33.55 -7.79 -15.45
C MET A 415 32.29 -7.59 -16.31
N THR A 416 31.13 -7.55 -15.67
CA THR A 416 29.85 -7.38 -16.36
C THR A 416 29.16 -6.12 -15.86
N THR A 417 28.58 -5.34 -16.78
CA THR A 417 27.69 -4.22 -16.52
C THR A 417 26.42 -4.37 -17.35
N HIS A 418 25.40 -3.60 -17.06
CA HIS A 418 24.19 -3.61 -17.90
C HIS A 418 24.28 -2.50 -18.96
N ILE A 419 23.66 -2.67 -20.13
CA ILE A 419 23.59 -1.65 -21.20
C ILE A 419 23.02 -0.33 -20.68
N TRP A 420 22.10 -0.38 -19.74
CA TRP A 420 21.49 0.77 -19.07
C TRP A 420 22.11 1.08 -17.69
N GLN A 421 23.39 0.78 -17.49
CA GLN A 421 24.07 1.01 -16.22
C GLN A 421 24.14 2.49 -15.86
N GLU A 422 24.28 3.37 -16.83
CA GLU A 422 24.32 4.83 -16.64
C GLU A 422 23.11 5.38 -15.88
N TYR A 423 21.92 4.84 -16.15
CA TYR A 423 20.70 5.24 -15.43
C TYR A 423 20.75 4.84 -13.95
N LEU A 424 21.30 3.66 -13.64
CA LEU A 424 21.51 3.24 -12.26
C LEU A 424 22.56 4.10 -11.55
N ASP A 425 23.58 4.55 -12.25
CA ASP A 425 24.62 5.44 -11.70
C ASP A 425 24.04 6.82 -11.38
N ILE A 426 23.16 7.34 -12.25
CA ILE A 426 22.39 8.56 -11.98
C ILE A 426 21.50 8.39 -10.73
N VAL A 427 20.78 7.28 -10.62
CA VAL A 427 19.95 6.96 -9.43
C VAL A 427 20.80 6.93 -8.16
N GLU A 428 22.01 6.36 -8.23
CA GLU A 428 22.92 6.31 -7.10
C GLU A 428 23.46 7.70 -6.72
N ALA A 429 23.70 8.55 -7.69
CA ALA A 429 24.06 9.95 -7.46
C ALA A 429 22.92 10.74 -6.80
N ILE A 430 21.67 10.58 -7.29
CA ILE A 430 20.47 11.19 -6.70
C ILE A 430 20.29 10.74 -5.26
N ARG A 431 20.46 9.45 -4.96
CA ARG A 431 20.36 8.88 -3.62
C ARG A 431 21.30 9.56 -2.61
N LYS A 432 22.49 9.95 -3.04
CA LYS A 432 23.51 10.60 -2.19
C LYS A 432 23.17 12.05 -1.86
N THR A 433 22.29 12.70 -2.64
CA THR A 433 21.87 14.08 -2.38
C THR A 433 21.04 14.19 -1.09
N GLU A 434 21.14 15.33 -0.41
CA GLU A 434 20.33 15.59 0.79
C GLU A 434 18.81 15.51 0.51
N LYS A 435 18.38 15.97 -0.66
CA LYS A 435 16.99 15.89 -1.08
C LYS A 435 16.54 14.44 -1.30
N GLY A 436 17.36 13.64 -1.97
CA GLY A 436 17.09 12.21 -2.17
C GLY A 436 16.95 11.45 -0.85
N LYS A 437 17.89 11.67 0.08
CA LYS A 437 17.83 11.08 1.44
C LYS A 437 16.57 11.48 2.18
N LYS A 438 16.20 12.77 2.15
CA LYS A 438 15.02 13.31 2.84
C LYS A 438 13.72 12.71 2.28
N ILE A 439 13.57 12.65 0.95
CA ILE A 439 12.38 12.07 0.33
C ILE A 439 12.30 10.56 0.64
N TYR A 440 13.42 9.84 0.52
CA TYR A 440 13.43 8.41 0.83
C TYR A 440 13.03 8.11 2.28
N ALA A 441 13.50 8.92 3.23
CA ALA A 441 13.13 8.77 4.64
C ALA A 441 11.62 8.93 4.89
N GLN A 442 10.91 9.73 4.08
CA GLN A 442 9.46 9.93 4.20
C GLN A 442 8.64 8.66 3.90
N ARG A 443 9.21 7.62 3.26
CA ARG A 443 8.50 6.35 2.99
C ARG A 443 7.90 5.73 4.26
N LYS A 444 8.62 5.81 5.39
CA LYS A 444 8.17 5.27 6.68
C LYS A 444 6.89 5.93 7.19
N GLU A 445 6.75 7.22 6.93
CA GLU A 445 5.60 8.01 7.37
C GLU A 445 4.46 8.07 6.34
N THR A 446 4.71 7.57 5.12
CA THR A 446 3.77 7.57 4.00
C THR A 446 3.30 6.17 3.65
N ILE A 447 3.93 5.50 2.69
CA ILE A 447 3.46 4.22 2.14
C ILE A 447 3.45 3.10 3.19
N GLU A 448 4.48 3.00 4.05
CA GLU A 448 4.53 1.99 5.08
C GLU A 448 3.39 2.19 6.11
N ARG A 449 3.06 3.46 6.44
CA ARG A 449 1.92 3.79 7.29
C ARG A 449 0.58 3.50 6.62
N VAL A 450 0.46 3.75 5.31
CA VAL A 450 -0.73 3.36 4.52
C VAL A 450 -0.96 1.86 4.62
N PHE A 451 0.08 1.05 4.47
CA PHE A 451 -0.02 -0.41 4.60
C PHE A 451 -0.34 -0.87 6.03
N ALA A 452 0.25 -0.22 7.02
CA ALA A 452 -0.09 -0.49 8.42
C ALA A 452 -1.57 -0.20 8.70
N ASP A 453 -2.08 0.95 8.27
CA ASP A 453 -3.49 1.32 8.42
C ASP A 453 -4.42 0.37 7.64
N ALA A 454 -4.05 -0.02 6.42
CA ALA A 454 -4.81 -0.99 5.62
C ALA A 454 -4.93 -2.34 6.33
N LYS A 455 -3.84 -2.84 6.89
CA LYS A 455 -3.79 -4.14 7.57
C LYS A 455 -4.46 -4.13 8.94
N GLU A 456 -4.22 -3.08 9.76
CA GLU A 456 -4.69 -3.04 11.15
C GLU A 456 -6.10 -2.45 11.29
N LYS A 457 -6.41 -1.39 10.52
CA LYS A 457 -7.67 -0.66 10.68
C LYS A 457 -8.73 -0.99 9.63
N HIS A 458 -8.31 -1.59 8.51
CA HIS A 458 -9.20 -1.89 7.39
C HIS A 458 -9.21 -3.38 7.01
N ALA A 459 -8.71 -4.28 7.89
CA ALA A 459 -8.75 -5.73 7.75
C ALA A 459 -8.18 -6.25 6.40
N MET A 460 -7.03 -5.71 5.95
CA MET A 460 -6.43 -6.08 4.66
C MET A 460 -5.34 -7.17 4.77
N ARG A 461 -5.16 -7.81 5.92
CA ARG A 461 -4.21 -8.91 6.09
C ARG A 461 -4.60 -10.18 5.35
N TYR A 462 -5.90 -10.43 5.23
CA TYR A 462 -6.49 -11.63 4.66
C TYR A 462 -7.71 -11.28 3.83
N THR A 463 -7.87 -11.94 2.68
CA THR A 463 -9.09 -11.83 1.87
C THR A 463 -9.91 -13.11 1.90
N HIS A 464 -11.23 -12.97 1.96
CA HIS A 464 -12.18 -14.08 1.77
C HIS A 464 -12.56 -14.27 0.30
N HIS A 465 -12.23 -13.30 -0.55
CA HIS A 465 -12.49 -13.36 -1.98
C HIS A 465 -11.48 -14.28 -2.67
N ARG A 466 -11.91 -14.93 -3.74
CA ARG A 466 -11.10 -15.77 -4.62
C ARG A 466 -11.16 -15.23 -6.03
N GLY A 467 -10.08 -15.41 -6.77
CA GLY A 467 -9.91 -14.89 -8.11
C GLY A 467 -9.43 -13.44 -8.14
N LEU A 468 -8.54 -13.14 -9.08
CA LEU A 468 -7.86 -11.86 -9.19
C LEU A 468 -8.84 -10.69 -9.31
N ALA A 469 -9.87 -10.81 -10.17
CA ALA A 469 -10.86 -9.76 -10.39
C ALA A 469 -11.65 -9.41 -9.11
N ALA A 470 -12.07 -10.42 -8.33
CA ALA A 470 -12.81 -10.21 -7.08
C ALA A 470 -11.93 -9.58 -5.99
N VAL A 471 -10.66 -9.99 -5.90
CA VAL A 471 -9.69 -9.42 -4.96
C VAL A 471 -9.35 -7.98 -5.35
N THR A 472 -9.19 -7.69 -6.64
CA THR A 472 -8.94 -6.33 -7.14
C THR A 472 -10.10 -5.39 -6.77
N ARG A 473 -11.36 -5.78 -7.01
CA ARG A 473 -12.53 -5.00 -6.59
C ARG A 473 -12.55 -4.74 -5.08
N TRP A 474 -12.24 -5.76 -4.29
CA TRP A 474 -12.19 -5.66 -2.84
C TRP A 474 -11.07 -4.73 -2.34
N VAL A 475 -9.87 -4.76 -2.96
CA VAL A 475 -8.75 -3.86 -2.63
C VAL A 475 -9.10 -2.42 -2.99
N ARG A 476 -9.68 -2.18 -4.18
CA ARG A 476 -10.10 -0.85 -4.64
C ARG A 476 -11.12 -0.22 -3.68
N LEU A 477 -12.13 -0.97 -3.23
CA LEU A 477 -13.11 -0.49 -2.25
C LEU A 477 -12.48 -0.18 -0.89
N LYS A 478 -11.50 -0.98 -0.43
CA LYS A 478 -10.78 -0.67 0.80
C LYS A 478 -10.00 0.62 0.71
N TYR A 479 -9.28 0.81 -0.37
CA TYR A 479 -8.49 2.01 -0.60
C TYR A 479 -9.37 3.24 -0.84
N ALA A 480 -10.50 3.08 -1.52
CA ALA A 480 -11.54 4.10 -1.60
C ALA A 480 -12.04 4.52 -0.22
N ALA A 481 -12.36 3.55 0.65
CA ALA A 481 -12.79 3.81 2.03
C ALA A 481 -11.69 4.47 2.88
N MET A 482 -10.41 4.12 2.69
CA MET A 482 -9.29 4.76 3.36
C MET A 482 -9.14 6.23 2.95
N ASN A 483 -9.19 6.51 1.64
CA ASN A 483 -9.19 7.87 1.11
C ASN A 483 -10.40 8.67 1.60
N LEU A 484 -11.59 8.07 1.56
CA LEU A 484 -12.84 8.69 2.02
C LEU A 484 -12.79 9.04 3.51
N LYS A 485 -12.28 8.13 4.34
CA LYS A 485 -12.11 8.37 5.79
C LYS A 485 -11.17 9.55 6.07
N LYS A 486 -10.10 9.67 5.30
CA LYS A 486 -9.14 10.77 5.40
C LYS A 486 -9.76 12.08 4.91
N LEU A 487 -10.40 12.06 3.74
CA LEU A 487 -11.13 13.20 3.17
C LEU A 487 -12.19 13.74 4.14
N ALA A 488 -13.03 12.86 4.69
CA ALA A 488 -14.09 13.22 5.61
C ALA A 488 -13.57 13.87 6.91
N LYS A 489 -12.49 13.32 7.49
CA LYS A 489 -11.87 13.88 8.70
C LYS A 489 -11.25 15.25 8.43
N TRP A 490 -10.45 15.38 7.39
CA TRP A 490 -9.76 16.64 7.08
C TRP A 490 -10.71 17.74 6.62
N SER A 491 -11.78 17.40 5.88
CA SER A 491 -12.83 18.37 5.55
C SER A 491 -13.54 18.90 6.78
N TRP A 492 -13.80 18.02 7.75
CA TRP A 492 -14.39 18.41 9.02
C TRP A 492 -13.48 19.32 9.85
N GLU A 493 -12.22 18.96 10.01
CA GLU A 493 -11.21 19.76 10.73
C GLU A 493 -11.03 21.14 10.10
N ASN A 494 -10.94 21.22 8.78
CA ASN A 494 -10.85 22.47 8.05
C ASN A 494 -12.12 23.35 8.22
N SER A 495 -13.30 22.75 8.28
CA SER A 495 -14.55 23.45 8.51
C SER A 495 -14.60 24.07 9.91
N ILE A 496 -14.18 23.32 10.93
CA ILE A 496 -14.08 23.80 12.31
C ILE A 496 -13.08 24.97 12.41
N LEU A 497 -11.90 24.83 11.81
CA LEU A 497 -10.90 25.90 11.81
C LEU A 497 -11.44 27.18 11.15
N ARG A 498 -12.15 27.07 10.02
CA ARG A 498 -12.80 28.24 9.38
C ARG A 498 -13.81 28.92 10.30
N ILE A 499 -14.61 28.14 11.02
CA ILE A 499 -15.58 28.68 11.99
C ILE A 499 -14.85 29.39 13.13
N ILE A 500 -13.81 28.78 13.69
CA ILE A 500 -13.01 29.39 14.77
C ILE A 500 -12.38 30.71 14.31
N PHE A 501 -11.75 30.74 13.12
CA PHE A 501 -11.15 31.96 12.56
C PHE A 501 -12.19 33.02 12.17
N ALA A 502 -13.43 32.66 11.89
CA ALA A 502 -14.51 33.60 11.64
C ALA A 502 -15.09 34.19 12.91
N ILE A 503 -15.02 33.49 14.05
CA ILE A 503 -15.55 33.91 15.35
C ILE A 503 -14.51 34.72 16.14
N VAL A 504 -13.22 34.44 15.98
CA VAL A 504 -12.14 35.17 16.63
C VAL A 504 -11.95 36.52 15.90
N PRO A 505 -12.30 37.67 16.49
CA PRO A 505 -12.08 38.96 15.84
C PRO A 505 -10.58 39.15 15.62
N GLN A 506 -10.21 39.56 14.39
CA GLN A 506 -8.84 39.95 14.06
C GLN A 506 -8.53 41.31 14.73
N ASN A 507 -8.45 41.32 16.05
CA ASN A 507 -7.91 42.44 16.79
C ASN A 507 -6.41 42.23 16.92
N THR A 508 -5.65 42.79 16.00
CA THR A 508 -4.38 43.48 16.25
C THR A 508 -3.76 43.95 14.93
N THR A 509 -4.19 45.09 14.46
CA THR A 509 -3.27 46.01 13.78
C THR A 509 -2.40 46.66 14.86
N ARG A 510 -1.30 46.03 15.23
CA ARG A 510 -0.19 46.75 15.85
C ARG A 510 0.57 47.44 14.73
N THR A 511 0.27 48.68 14.47
CA THR A 511 1.16 49.61 13.81
C THR A 511 2.46 49.72 14.62
N PRO A 512 3.64 49.54 14.02
CA PRO A 512 4.89 49.89 14.70
C PRO A 512 4.96 51.41 14.74
N VAL A 513 4.91 51.96 15.95
CA VAL A 513 5.29 53.33 16.20
C VAL A 513 6.81 53.37 16.07
N PHE A 514 7.29 53.92 14.98
CA PHE A 514 8.66 54.41 14.89
C PHE A 514 8.74 55.67 15.75
N ALA A 515 9.44 55.59 16.88
CA ALA A 515 9.91 56.72 17.62
C ALA A 515 11.21 57.23 16.97
N SER A 516 11.19 58.50 16.63
CA SER A 516 12.26 59.37 16.17
C SER A 516 13.56 59.30 16.99
#